data_9f5aee5cb59fc118193a2d36a79c4bb0
#
_entry.id   9f5aee5cb59fc118193a2d36a79c4bb0
#
_cell.length_a   1.000
_cell.length_b   1.000
_cell.length_c   1.000
_cell.angle_alpha   90.00
_cell.angle_beta   90.00
_cell.angle_gamma   90.00
#
_symmetry.space_group_name_H-M   'P 1'
#
loop_
_entity.id
_entity.type
_entity.pdbx_description
1 polymer ?
#
loop_
_entity_poly.entity_id
_entity_poly.type
_entity_poly.pdbx_seq_one_letter_code
_entity_poly.pdbx_strand_id
1 'polypeptide(L)'
;MKYIEYGKHCLDTIILLHGGGLSWWNYEDVANALQNDYHIILPILNGHAESDKAFTTIENNAKEIIEYIDAHCGGSVLMIGGLSLGGQILLEILSQRKDICQYAVVESTLVRPSKLTYYMIKPAFGSCYGLIKHKWFSALQFKSLKIKANLFEHYFRDTCAISKKDMIAFLQANSLYSLKESIKECTAKVHIYIGEKENSSIRKSAVDIHNALPKSTLQVLPKLYHGEFSINHGNDYAQKIREIIKKQPW
;
A
#
# COMPACT_ATOMS: atom_id res chain seq x y z
N MET A 1 -1.51 16.13 -0.09
CA MET A 1 -0.81 14.91 0.40
C MET A 1 0.61 15.28 0.79
N LYS A 2 1.12 14.80 1.93
CA LYS A 2 2.53 14.98 2.33
C LYS A 2 3.38 13.84 1.81
N TYR A 3 4.67 14.08 1.63
CA TYR A 3 5.63 13.13 1.10
C TYR A 3 6.89 13.11 1.98
N ILE A 4 7.36 11.91 2.31
CA ILE A 4 8.66 11.69 2.95
C ILE A 4 9.61 11.16 1.89
N GLU A 5 10.81 11.71 1.81
CA GLU A 5 11.72 11.42 0.71
C GLU A 5 13.11 11.02 1.22
N TYR A 6 13.68 9.99 0.58
CA TYR A 6 15.03 9.48 0.79
C TYR A 6 15.78 9.47 -0.54
N GLY A 7 17.11 9.61 -0.51
CA GLY A 7 17.93 9.47 -1.71
C GLY A 7 17.64 10.49 -2.82
N LYS A 8 17.32 11.74 -2.48
CA LYS A 8 16.94 12.82 -3.44
C LYS A 8 17.97 13.11 -4.53
N HIS A 9 19.21 12.63 -4.36
CA HIS A 9 20.27 12.80 -5.35
C HIS A 9 20.23 11.77 -6.48
N CYS A 10 19.42 10.72 -6.33
CA CYS A 10 19.27 9.67 -7.34
C CYS A 10 18.23 10.07 -8.40
N LEU A 11 18.45 9.63 -9.65
CA LEU A 11 17.57 9.95 -10.78
C LEU A 11 16.34 9.03 -10.85
N ASP A 12 16.54 7.75 -10.56
CA ASP A 12 15.48 6.75 -10.64
C ASP A 12 14.58 6.81 -9.41
N THR A 13 13.29 7.08 -9.64
CA THR A 13 12.30 7.29 -8.56
C THR A 13 11.48 6.02 -8.31
N ILE A 14 11.32 5.67 -7.03
CA ILE A 14 10.44 4.60 -6.52
C ILE A 14 9.44 5.22 -5.54
N ILE A 15 8.15 4.98 -5.74
CA ILE A 15 7.07 5.41 -4.85
C ILE A 15 6.51 4.20 -4.10
N LEU A 16 6.38 4.28 -2.76
CA LEU A 16 5.85 3.18 -1.94
C LEU A 16 4.65 3.66 -1.11
N LEU A 17 3.49 3.00 -1.32
CA LEU A 17 2.20 3.37 -0.77
C LEU A 17 1.85 2.47 0.42
N HIS A 18 1.76 3.03 1.61
CA HIS A 18 1.51 2.30 2.86
C HIS A 18 0.10 1.70 2.96
N GLY A 19 -0.08 0.74 3.86
CA GLY A 19 -1.37 0.11 4.17
C GLY A 19 -2.32 1.02 4.95
N GLY A 20 -3.61 0.68 4.94
CA GLY A 20 -4.63 1.40 5.70
C GLY A 20 -4.38 1.36 7.21
N GLY A 21 -4.46 2.51 7.87
CA GLY A 21 -4.16 2.67 9.31
C GLY A 21 -2.68 2.68 9.65
N LEU A 22 -1.79 2.59 8.66
CA LEU A 22 -0.34 2.71 8.78
C LEU A 22 0.11 4.09 8.27
N SER A 23 1.42 4.32 8.14
CA SER A 23 1.98 5.53 7.57
C SER A 23 3.33 5.23 6.89
N TRP A 24 4.07 6.25 6.48
CA TRP A 24 5.36 6.16 5.79
C TRP A 24 6.36 5.18 6.44
N TRP A 25 6.38 5.06 7.75
CA TRP A 25 7.26 4.13 8.50
C TRP A 25 7.05 2.64 8.14
N ASN A 26 5.93 2.31 7.52
CA ASN A 26 5.69 0.98 6.93
C ASN A 26 6.85 0.55 6.01
N TYR A 27 7.43 1.51 5.28
CA TYR A 27 8.50 1.30 4.32
C TYR A 27 9.84 1.92 4.73
N GLU A 28 10.00 2.35 5.98
CA GLU A 28 11.23 3.03 6.42
C GLU A 28 12.48 2.18 6.23
N ASP A 29 12.44 0.89 6.62
CA ASP A 29 13.56 -0.03 6.42
C ASP A 29 13.88 -0.24 4.94
N VAL A 30 12.84 -0.33 4.10
CA VAL A 30 12.99 -0.44 2.63
C VAL A 30 13.65 0.81 2.07
N ALA A 31 13.17 1.99 2.48
CA ALA A 31 13.71 3.27 2.03
C ALA A 31 15.18 3.44 2.46
N ASN A 32 15.50 3.14 3.71
CA ASN A 32 16.87 3.17 4.22
C ASN A 32 17.79 2.23 3.45
N ALA A 33 17.32 1.05 3.07
CA ALA A 33 18.11 0.10 2.29
C ALA A 33 18.34 0.53 0.84
N LEU A 34 17.43 1.33 0.25
CA LEU A 34 17.44 1.68 -1.18
C LEU A 34 17.94 3.11 -1.47
N GLN A 35 18.02 4.01 -0.48
CA GLN A 35 18.26 5.44 -0.67
C GLN A 35 19.60 5.83 -1.32
N ASN A 36 20.56 4.91 -1.35
CA ASN A 36 21.85 5.15 -2.02
C ASN A 36 21.77 4.88 -3.54
N ASP A 37 20.76 4.12 -3.97
CA ASP A 37 20.59 3.68 -5.37
C ASP A 37 19.41 4.38 -6.05
N TYR A 38 18.38 4.77 -5.27
CA TYR A 38 17.10 5.28 -5.78
C TYR A 38 16.58 6.47 -4.97
N HIS A 39 15.87 7.36 -5.62
CA HIS A 39 15.03 8.37 -4.97
C HIS A 39 13.72 7.70 -4.50
N ILE A 40 13.54 7.55 -3.19
CA ILE A 40 12.37 6.90 -2.60
C ILE A 40 11.39 7.95 -2.11
N ILE A 41 10.14 7.85 -2.53
CA ILE A 41 9.05 8.74 -2.12
C ILE A 41 8.00 7.91 -1.39
N LEU A 42 7.69 8.32 -0.16
CA LEU A 42 6.69 7.69 0.71
C LEU A 42 5.54 8.68 0.94
N PRO A 43 4.47 8.62 0.13
CA PRO A 43 3.29 9.47 0.34
C PRO A 43 2.57 9.09 1.63
N ILE A 44 2.11 10.09 2.40
CA ILE A 44 1.18 9.91 3.50
C ILE A 44 -0.23 10.02 2.92
N LEU A 45 -0.93 8.90 2.82
CA LEU A 45 -2.25 8.81 2.20
C LEU A 45 -3.26 9.71 2.91
N ASN A 46 -4.18 10.31 2.17
CA ASN A 46 -5.21 11.18 2.74
C ASN A 46 -6.02 10.47 3.82
N GLY A 47 -6.36 11.20 4.88
CA GLY A 47 -7.07 10.67 6.05
C GLY A 47 -6.24 9.85 7.02
N HIS A 48 -4.93 9.68 6.78
CA HIS A 48 -3.99 9.04 7.70
C HIS A 48 -3.25 10.08 8.56
N ALA A 49 -2.57 9.62 9.59
CA ALA A 49 -1.82 10.51 10.49
C ALA A 49 -0.80 11.36 9.72
N GLU A 50 -0.66 12.61 10.12
CA GLU A 50 0.17 13.63 9.47
C GLU A 50 -0.30 14.09 8.08
N SER A 51 -1.36 13.49 7.50
CA SER A 51 -1.96 13.99 6.27
C SER A 51 -2.63 15.35 6.51
N ASP A 52 -2.54 16.23 5.52
CA ASP A 52 -3.19 17.54 5.50
C ASP A 52 -4.62 17.52 4.93
N LYS A 53 -5.06 16.35 4.46
CA LYS A 53 -6.37 16.16 3.83
C LYS A 53 -7.11 14.96 4.40
N ALA A 54 -8.44 15.08 4.48
CA ALA A 54 -9.33 13.96 4.80
C ALA A 54 -9.33 12.89 3.69
N PHE A 55 -9.58 11.64 4.06
CA PHE A 55 -9.82 10.59 3.07
C PHE A 55 -11.15 10.82 2.36
N THR A 56 -11.14 10.72 1.05
CA THR A 56 -12.34 10.79 0.21
C THR A 56 -12.59 9.46 -0.50
N THR A 57 -11.79 9.14 -1.50
CA THR A 57 -11.88 7.88 -2.25
C THR A 57 -10.48 7.35 -2.61
N ILE A 58 -10.41 6.09 -3.04
CA ILE A 58 -9.20 5.48 -3.60
C ILE A 58 -8.79 6.22 -4.88
N GLU A 59 -9.77 6.53 -5.74
CA GLU A 59 -9.58 7.23 -7.00
C GLU A 59 -8.95 8.63 -6.81
N ASN A 60 -9.40 9.38 -5.80
CA ASN A 60 -8.84 10.70 -5.51
C ASN A 60 -7.40 10.61 -4.98
N ASN A 61 -7.08 9.62 -4.12
CA ASN A 61 -5.71 9.39 -3.70
C ASN A 61 -4.81 9.03 -4.90
N ALA A 62 -5.29 8.16 -5.80
CA ALA A 62 -4.59 7.80 -7.03
C ALA A 62 -4.33 9.04 -7.92
N LYS A 63 -5.35 9.86 -8.14
CA LYS A 63 -5.25 11.09 -8.92
C LYS A 63 -4.20 12.05 -8.36
N GLU A 64 -4.19 12.30 -7.04
CA GLU A 64 -3.19 13.18 -6.40
C GLU A 64 -1.75 12.67 -6.56
N ILE A 65 -1.56 11.35 -6.53
CA ILE A 65 -0.23 10.73 -6.77
C ILE A 65 0.16 10.89 -8.25
N ILE A 66 -0.76 10.69 -9.19
CA ILE A 66 -0.51 10.93 -10.62
C ILE A 66 -0.13 12.39 -10.86
N GLU A 67 -0.88 13.34 -10.31
CA GLU A 67 -0.58 14.78 -10.41
C GLU A 67 0.81 15.12 -9.82
N TYR A 68 1.20 14.49 -8.71
CA TYR A 68 2.53 14.64 -8.15
C TYR A 68 3.62 14.12 -9.10
N ILE A 69 3.42 12.93 -9.68
CA ILE A 69 4.36 12.34 -10.64
C ILE A 69 4.51 13.24 -11.88
N ASP A 70 3.41 13.78 -12.39
CA ASP A 70 3.43 14.70 -13.53
C ASP A 70 4.20 15.97 -13.21
N ALA A 71 4.01 16.54 -12.02
CA ALA A 71 4.63 17.80 -11.62
C ALA A 71 6.12 17.67 -11.23
N HIS A 72 6.53 16.52 -10.66
CA HIS A 72 7.84 16.39 -10.01
C HIS A 72 8.74 15.27 -10.56
N CYS A 73 8.17 14.33 -11.33
CA CYS A 73 8.90 13.14 -11.83
C CYS A 73 8.87 13.03 -13.38
N GLY A 74 8.50 14.09 -14.09
CA GLY A 74 8.47 14.07 -15.56
C GLY A 74 7.40 13.14 -16.17
N GLY A 75 6.32 12.84 -15.43
CA GLY A 75 5.15 12.09 -15.91
C GLY A 75 5.23 10.57 -15.72
N SER A 76 6.38 10.02 -15.32
CA SER A 76 6.52 8.59 -15.01
C SER A 76 7.64 8.33 -14.00
N VAL A 77 7.62 7.16 -13.36
CA VAL A 77 8.63 6.73 -12.39
C VAL A 77 9.13 5.33 -12.70
N LEU A 78 10.26 4.94 -12.12
CA LEU A 78 10.81 3.59 -12.31
C LEU A 78 9.88 2.53 -11.73
N MET A 79 9.39 2.73 -10.49
CA MET A 79 8.54 1.74 -9.80
C MET A 79 7.52 2.39 -8.88
N ILE A 80 6.35 1.77 -8.77
CA ILE A 80 5.40 2.06 -7.70
C ILE A 80 5.09 0.75 -6.95
N GLY A 81 5.23 0.76 -5.61
CA GLY A 81 4.84 -0.35 -4.74
C GLY A 81 3.65 0.04 -3.85
N GLY A 82 2.82 -0.93 -3.48
CA GLY A 82 1.70 -0.67 -2.58
C GLY A 82 1.27 -1.88 -1.76
N LEU A 83 1.05 -1.65 -0.47
CA LEU A 83 0.55 -2.62 0.48
C LEU A 83 -0.95 -2.42 0.75
N SER A 84 -1.76 -3.47 0.62
CA SER A 84 -3.17 -3.48 1.05
C SER A 84 -3.97 -2.31 0.44
N LEU A 85 -4.39 -1.31 1.21
CA LEU A 85 -5.01 -0.07 0.71
C LEU A 85 -4.10 0.67 -0.28
N GLY A 86 -2.80 0.76 0.03
CA GLY A 86 -1.79 1.31 -0.90
C GLY A 86 -1.71 0.53 -2.21
N GLY A 87 -1.90 -0.80 -2.15
CA GLY A 87 -1.99 -1.64 -3.34
C GLY A 87 -3.27 -1.40 -4.17
N GLN A 88 -4.39 -1.09 -3.52
CA GLN A 88 -5.61 -0.68 -4.24
C GLN A 88 -5.43 0.66 -4.94
N ILE A 89 -4.79 1.63 -4.26
CA ILE A 89 -4.46 2.93 -4.85
C ILE A 89 -3.50 2.74 -6.04
N LEU A 90 -2.49 1.86 -5.91
CA LEU A 90 -1.60 1.52 -7.02
C LEU A 90 -2.37 0.93 -8.22
N LEU A 91 -3.26 -0.04 -7.99
CA LEU A 91 -4.07 -0.62 -9.06
C LEU A 91 -4.98 0.43 -9.72
N GLU A 92 -5.48 1.38 -8.97
CA GLU A 92 -6.26 2.51 -9.49
C GLU A 92 -5.36 3.45 -10.32
N ILE A 93 -4.14 3.76 -9.87
CA ILE A 93 -3.14 4.54 -10.64
C ILE A 93 -2.87 3.86 -11.98
N LEU A 94 -2.58 2.56 -11.99
CA LEU A 94 -2.32 1.79 -13.21
C LEU A 94 -3.53 1.74 -14.16
N SER A 95 -4.76 1.80 -13.60
CA SER A 95 -6.00 1.84 -14.36
C SER A 95 -6.27 3.20 -15.00
N GLN A 96 -5.85 4.30 -14.35
CA GLN A 96 -6.00 5.66 -14.84
C GLN A 96 -4.87 6.06 -15.82
N ARG A 97 -3.66 5.51 -15.63
CA ARG A 97 -2.47 5.86 -16.39
C ARG A 97 -1.62 4.63 -16.69
N LYS A 98 -1.77 4.06 -17.88
CA LYS A 98 -1.21 2.76 -18.28
C LYS A 98 0.33 2.67 -18.29
N ASP A 99 1.02 3.79 -18.46
CA ASP A 99 2.47 3.92 -18.67
C ASP A 99 3.18 4.73 -17.58
N ILE A 100 2.55 4.87 -16.40
CA ILE A 100 3.04 5.73 -15.32
C ILE A 100 4.30 5.19 -14.62
N CYS A 101 4.56 3.89 -14.70
CA CYS A 101 5.78 3.28 -14.18
C CYS A 101 6.22 2.08 -15.02
N GLN A 102 7.51 1.73 -14.91
CA GLN A 102 8.05 0.53 -15.58
C GLN A 102 7.73 -0.74 -14.80
N TYR A 103 7.77 -0.68 -13.47
CA TYR A 103 7.52 -1.81 -12.58
C TYR A 103 6.46 -1.45 -11.54
N ALA A 104 5.68 -2.43 -11.13
CA ALA A 104 4.74 -2.28 -10.02
C ALA A 104 4.85 -3.46 -9.06
N VAL A 105 4.78 -3.20 -7.75
CA VAL A 105 4.74 -4.23 -6.70
C VAL A 105 3.45 -4.12 -5.92
N VAL A 106 2.58 -5.13 -6.02
CA VAL A 106 1.28 -5.20 -5.34
C VAL A 106 1.37 -6.23 -4.23
N GLU A 107 1.27 -5.80 -2.98
CA GLU A 107 1.35 -6.68 -1.81
C GLU A 107 0.00 -6.77 -1.09
N SER A 108 -0.47 -8.00 -0.82
CA SER A 108 -1.59 -8.29 0.09
C SER A 108 -2.87 -7.47 -0.21
N THR A 109 -3.23 -7.31 -1.48
CA THR A 109 -4.26 -6.36 -1.92
C THR A 109 -5.61 -7.03 -2.16
N LEU A 110 -6.68 -6.46 -1.58
CA LEU A 110 -8.06 -6.91 -1.76
C LEU A 110 -8.69 -6.25 -3.00
N VAL A 111 -9.26 -7.06 -3.92
CA VAL A 111 -10.01 -6.54 -5.09
C VAL A 111 -11.39 -7.19 -5.25
N ARG A 112 -11.81 -7.93 -4.22
CA ARG A 112 -13.13 -8.57 -4.17
C ARG A 112 -14.05 -7.80 -3.22
N PRO A 113 -15.01 -7.02 -3.73
CA PRO A 113 -15.89 -6.19 -2.90
C PRO A 113 -16.79 -7.03 -1.99
N SER A 114 -16.98 -6.55 -0.75
CA SER A 114 -17.85 -7.15 0.25
C SER A 114 -18.83 -6.12 0.81
N LYS A 115 -20.08 -6.12 0.32
CA LYS A 115 -21.13 -5.25 0.85
C LYS A 115 -21.39 -5.51 2.34
N LEU A 116 -21.32 -6.77 2.78
CA LEU A 116 -21.51 -7.10 4.20
C LEU A 116 -20.45 -6.41 5.07
N THR A 117 -19.17 -6.52 4.69
CA THR A 117 -18.06 -5.84 5.39
C THR A 117 -18.29 -4.33 5.41
N TYR A 118 -18.65 -3.73 4.28
CA TYR A 118 -18.95 -2.30 4.16
C TYR A 118 -19.97 -1.83 5.21
N TYR A 119 -21.12 -2.51 5.28
CA TYR A 119 -22.18 -2.11 6.21
C TYR A 119 -21.81 -2.37 7.68
N MET A 120 -20.96 -3.36 7.96
CA MET A 120 -20.51 -3.67 9.33
C MET A 120 -19.45 -2.71 9.87
N ILE A 121 -18.66 -2.05 9.01
CA ILE A 121 -17.58 -1.15 9.43
C ILE A 121 -18.13 0.01 10.30
N LYS A 122 -19.16 0.70 9.85
CA LYS A 122 -19.71 1.87 10.56
C LYS A 122 -20.23 1.54 11.96
N PRO A 123 -21.05 0.52 12.21
CA PRO A 123 -21.48 0.15 13.56
C PRO A 123 -20.31 -0.39 14.40
N ALA A 124 -19.42 -1.22 13.85
CA ALA A 124 -18.29 -1.77 14.58
C ALA A 124 -17.32 -0.68 15.06
N PHE A 125 -16.82 0.15 14.16
CA PHE A 125 -15.95 1.27 14.51
C PHE A 125 -16.70 2.43 15.18
N GLY A 126 -18.00 2.57 14.94
CA GLY A 126 -18.87 3.53 15.59
C GLY A 126 -18.89 3.40 17.10
N SER A 127 -18.94 2.18 17.60
CA SER A 127 -18.98 1.86 19.04
C SER A 127 -17.59 1.71 19.67
N CYS A 128 -16.62 1.16 18.93
CA CYS A 128 -15.31 0.78 19.49
C CYS A 128 -14.19 1.80 19.22
N TYR A 129 -14.44 2.86 18.44
CA TYR A 129 -13.38 3.81 18.05
C TYR A 129 -12.65 4.42 19.26
N GLY A 130 -13.36 4.72 20.36
CA GLY A 130 -12.72 5.26 21.58
C GLY A 130 -11.67 4.32 22.18
N LEU A 131 -11.85 3.00 22.02
CA LEU A 131 -10.95 1.98 22.57
C LEU A 131 -9.56 2.01 21.94
N ILE A 132 -9.44 2.41 20.67
CA ILE A 132 -8.13 2.48 19.98
C ILE A 132 -7.18 3.49 20.63
N LYS A 133 -7.70 4.48 21.35
CA LYS A 133 -6.91 5.47 22.10
C LYS A 133 -6.35 4.93 23.41
N HIS A 134 -6.74 3.73 23.82
CA HIS A 134 -6.19 3.06 24.99
C HIS A 134 -5.06 2.12 24.58
N LYS A 135 -3.86 2.35 25.14
CA LYS A 135 -2.63 1.63 24.77
C LYS A 135 -2.76 0.10 24.84
N TRP A 136 -3.48 -0.42 25.85
CA TRP A 136 -3.72 -1.86 26.00
C TRP A 136 -4.52 -2.46 24.84
N PHE A 137 -5.56 -1.72 24.37
CA PHE A 137 -6.40 -2.19 23.26
C PHE A 137 -5.64 -2.13 21.93
N SER A 138 -4.95 -1.01 21.67
CA SER A 138 -4.05 -0.87 20.52
C SER A 138 -2.95 -1.92 20.49
N ALA A 139 -2.38 -2.28 21.65
CA ALA A 139 -1.40 -3.35 21.74
C ALA A 139 -1.97 -4.72 21.33
N LEU A 140 -3.22 -5.00 21.70
CA LEU A 140 -3.91 -6.23 21.30
C LEU A 140 -4.16 -6.26 19.78
N GLN A 141 -4.62 -5.15 19.19
CA GLN A 141 -4.78 -5.02 17.74
C GLN A 141 -3.46 -5.16 17.02
N PHE A 142 -2.43 -4.45 17.46
CA PHE A 142 -1.09 -4.49 16.87
C PHE A 142 -0.51 -5.91 16.86
N LYS A 143 -0.67 -6.66 17.95
CA LYS A 143 -0.25 -8.06 18.02
C LYS A 143 -0.97 -8.94 16.97
N SER A 144 -2.24 -8.64 16.67
CA SER A 144 -2.99 -9.38 15.65
C SER A 144 -2.50 -9.09 14.23
N LEU A 145 -1.92 -7.92 13.98
CA LEU A 145 -1.35 -7.54 12.68
C LEU A 145 -0.01 -8.22 12.38
N LYS A 146 0.61 -8.89 13.38
CA LYS A 146 1.94 -9.53 13.24
C LYS A 146 3.08 -8.59 12.84
N ILE A 147 2.94 -7.32 13.13
CA ILE A 147 3.96 -6.29 12.89
C ILE A 147 5.04 -6.39 13.97
N LYS A 148 6.31 -6.17 13.60
CA LYS A 148 7.45 -6.21 14.53
C LYS A 148 7.30 -5.20 15.66
N ALA A 149 7.63 -5.62 16.89
CA ALA A 149 7.29 -4.93 18.14
C ALA A 149 7.84 -3.48 18.24
N ASN A 150 9.00 -3.21 17.63
CA ASN A 150 9.61 -1.87 17.64
C ASN A 150 8.79 -0.79 16.92
N LEU A 151 7.82 -1.16 16.09
CA LEU A 151 6.92 -0.23 15.39
C LEU A 151 5.65 0.12 16.18
N PHE A 152 5.46 -0.43 17.39
CA PHE A 152 4.24 -0.23 18.17
C PHE A 152 3.98 1.25 18.50
N GLU A 153 5.00 2.00 18.89
CA GLU A 153 4.81 3.41 19.27
C GLU A 153 4.41 4.28 18.05
N HIS A 154 4.96 4.00 16.86
CA HIS A 154 4.51 4.62 15.60
C HIS A 154 3.05 4.28 15.30
N TYR A 155 2.71 2.99 15.35
CA TYR A 155 1.35 2.51 15.13
C TYR A 155 0.35 3.16 16.09
N PHE A 156 0.65 3.18 17.40
CA PHE A 156 -0.24 3.73 18.41
C PHE A 156 -0.45 5.23 18.23
N ARG A 157 0.64 6.00 18.06
CA ARG A 157 0.58 7.44 17.80
C ARG A 157 -0.32 7.74 16.60
N ASP A 158 -0.07 7.08 15.48
CA ASP A 158 -0.73 7.38 14.21
C ASP A 158 -2.18 6.90 14.20
N THR A 159 -2.46 5.72 14.74
CA THR A 159 -3.84 5.23 14.87
C THR A 159 -4.68 6.15 15.75
N CYS A 160 -4.10 6.71 16.84
CA CYS A 160 -4.79 7.69 17.69
C CYS A 160 -5.06 9.03 16.98
N ALA A 161 -4.22 9.42 16.03
CA ALA A 161 -4.32 10.67 15.28
C ALA A 161 -5.33 10.60 14.11
N ILE A 162 -5.61 9.42 13.58
CA ILE A 162 -6.61 9.23 12.50
C ILE A 162 -8.01 9.56 13.08
N SER A 163 -8.78 10.42 12.38
CA SER A 163 -10.14 10.71 12.78
C SER A 163 -11.07 9.49 12.61
N LYS A 164 -12.12 9.39 13.44
CA LYS A 164 -13.16 8.36 13.29
C LYS A 164 -13.78 8.36 11.88
N LYS A 165 -14.00 9.54 11.33
CA LYS A 165 -14.59 9.73 10.01
C LYS A 165 -13.67 9.15 8.93
N ASP A 166 -12.39 9.48 8.96
CA ASP A 166 -11.41 9.01 7.99
C ASP A 166 -11.19 7.50 8.10
N MET A 167 -11.09 6.97 9.33
CA MET A 167 -10.94 5.53 9.55
C MET A 167 -12.11 4.74 8.95
N ILE A 168 -13.34 5.18 9.19
CA ILE A 168 -14.53 4.55 8.58
C ILE A 168 -14.48 4.69 7.06
N ALA A 169 -14.14 5.87 6.53
CA ALA A 169 -14.14 6.16 5.10
C ALA A 169 -13.14 5.26 4.34
N PHE A 170 -11.89 5.18 4.78
CA PHE A 170 -10.92 4.35 4.04
C PHE A 170 -11.18 2.85 4.21
N LEU A 171 -11.68 2.39 5.37
CA LEU A 171 -12.06 0.99 5.56
C LEU A 171 -13.24 0.61 4.65
N GLN A 172 -14.24 1.49 4.54
CA GLN A 172 -15.37 1.28 3.64
C GLN A 172 -14.95 1.27 2.16
N ALA A 173 -14.10 2.21 1.74
CA ALA A 173 -13.54 2.23 0.41
C ALA A 173 -12.73 0.96 0.10
N ASN A 174 -11.86 0.54 1.03
CA ASN A 174 -11.10 -0.70 0.93
C ASN A 174 -12.00 -1.92 0.73
N SER A 175 -13.14 -1.99 1.45
CA SER A 175 -14.04 -3.13 1.40
C SER A 175 -14.86 -3.23 0.11
N LEU A 176 -14.99 -2.16 -0.67
CA LEU A 176 -15.78 -2.10 -1.91
C LEU A 176 -14.94 -2.02 -3.18
N TYR A 177 -13.61 -1.88 -3.07
CA TYR A 177 -12.76 -1.76 -4.24
C TYR A 177 -12.83 -3.00 -5.14
N SER A 178 -12.89 -2.76 -6.44
CA SER A 178 -12.82 -3.78 -7.49
C SER A 178 -11.92 -3.30 -8.63
N LEU A 179 -11.30 -4.23 -9.35
CA LEU A 179 -10.49 -3.91 -10.52
C LEU A 179 -11.31 -3.19 -11.58
N LYS A 180 -10.72 -2.18 -12.19
CA LYS A 180 -11.27 -1.51 -13.38
C LYS A 180 -10.87 -2.29 -14.64
N GLU A 181 -11.72 -2.31 -15.65
CA GLU A 181 -11.43 -2.97 -16.93
C GLU A 181 -10.17 -2.41 -17.61
N SER A 182 -9.93 -1.10 -17.47
CA SER A 182 -8.78 -0.40 -18.04
C SER A 182 -7.42 -0.89 -17.50
N ILE A 183 -7.38 -1.64 -16.38
CA ILE A 183 -6.13 -2.22 -15.85
C ILE A 183 -5.43 -3.13 -16.87
N LYS A 184 -6.17 -3.73 -17.80
CA LYS A 184 -5.66 -4.59 -18.86
C LYS A 184 -4.73 -3.86 -19.84
N GLU A 185 -4.83 -2.54 -19.91
CA GLU A 185 -3.99 -1.69 -20.76
C GLU A 185 -2.65 -1.33 -20.09
N CYS A 186 -2.46 -1.68 -18.81
CA CYS A 186 -1.25 -1.40 -18.07
C CYS A 186 -0.02 -1.99 -18.77
N THR A 187 1.00 -1.15 -18.99
CA THR A 187 2.26 -1.56 -19.63
C THR A 187 3.33 -1.98 -18.64
N ALA A 188 3.16 -1.66 -17.36
CA ALA A 188 4.12 -1.99 -16.30
C ALA A 188 4.26 -3.51 -16.11
N LYS A 189 5.46 -3.96 -15.72
CA LYS A 189 5.70 -5.32 -15.22
C LYS A 189 5.23 -5.39 -13.77
N VAL A 190 4.13 -6.10 -13.51
CA VAL A 190 3.50 -6.16 -12.18
C VAL A 190 3.95 -7.41 -11.43
N HIS A 191 4.44 -7.23 -10.21
CA HIS A 191 4.83 -8.31 -9.30
C HIS A 191 3.87 -8.33 -8.10
N ILE A 192 3.17 -9.46 -7.93
CA ILE A 192 2.15 -9.64 -6.89
C ILE A 192 2.73 -10.54 -5.81
N TYR A 193 2.73 -10.07 -4.56
CA TYR A 193 3.17 -10.81 -3.39
C TYR A 193 2.05 -10.99 -2.39
N ILE A 194 1.89 -12.20 -1.88
CA ILE A 194 0.97 -12.52 -0.78
C ILE A 194 1.65 -13.46 0.21
N GLY A 195 1.32 -13.33 1.48
CA GLY A 195 1.74 -14.30 2.49
C GLY A 195 0.95 -15.63 2.39
N GLU A 196 1.60 -16.73 2.70
CA GLU A 196 0.93 -18.05 2.78
C GLU A 196 -0.20 -18.07 3.81
N LYS A 197 -0.08 -17.26 4.88
CA LYS A 197 -1.07 -17.17 5.98
C LYS A 197 -2.17 -16.14 5.74
N GLU A 198 -2.26 -15.60 4.54
CA GLU A 198 -3.35 -14.69 4.14
C GLU A 198 -4.71 -15.38 4.16
N ASN A 199 -5.75 -14.60 4.41
CA ASN A 199 -7.12 -15.07 4.29
C ASN A 199 -7.50 -15.42 2.83
N SER A 200 -8.58 -16.18 2.66
CA SER A 200 -8.99 -16.65 1.34
C SER A 200 -9.39 -15.52 0.38
N SER A 201 -9.88 -14.37 0.87
CA SER A 201 -10.30 -13.24 0.04
C SER A 201 -9.07 -12.57 -0.60
N ILE A 202 -7.99 -12.36 0.17
CA ILE A 202 -6.73 -11.81 -0.36
C ILE A 202 -6.10 -12.77 -1.37
N ARG A 203 -6.03 -14.08 -1.04
CA ARG A 203 -5.48 -15.09 -1.97
C ARG A 203 -6.24 -15.14 -3.30
N LYS A 204 -7.58 -15.09 -3.25
CA LYS A 204 -8.41 -15.04 -4.45
C LYS A 204 -8.23 -13.72 -5.21
N SER A 205 -8.09 -12.60 -4.49
CA SER A 205 -7.82 -11.28 -5.09
C SER A 205 -6.49 -11.27 -5.84
N ALA A 206 -5.44 -11.89 -5.30
CA ALA A 206 -4.14 -11.99 -5.97
C ALA A 206 -4.23 -12.75 -7.30
N VAL A 207 -5.03 -13.82 -7.35
CA VAL A 207 -5.31 -14.57 -8.58
C VAL A 207 -6.10 -13.70 -9.58
N ASP A 208 -7.11 -12.95 -9.11
CA ASP A 208 -7.89 -12.07 -9.98
C ASP A 208 -7.03 -10.94 -10.58
N ILE A 209 -6.13 -10.36 -9.78
CA ILE A 209 -5.16 -9.36 -10.26
C ILE A 209 -4.22 -9.97 -11.32
N HIS A 210 -3.69 -11.16 -11.05
CA HIS A 210 -2.80 -11.86 -11.97
C HIS A 210 -3.49 -12.19 -13.29
N ASN A 211 -4.73 -12.65 -13.26
CA ASN A 211 -5.52 -12.96 -14.46
C ASN A 211 -5.86 -11.70 -15.27
N ALA A 212 -6.06 -10.55 -14.60
CA ALA A 212 -6.33 -9.29 -15.28
C ALA A 212 -5.08 -8.66 -15.91
N LEU A 213 -3.88 -9.04 -15.46
CA LEU A 213 -2.58 -8.50 -15.88
C LEU A 213 -1.68 -9.60 -16.44
N PRO A 214 -1.76 -9.93 -17.74
CA PRO A 214 -1.04 -11.07 -18.35
C PRO A 214 0.49 -11.02 -18.20
N LYS A 215 1.08 -9.84 -18.06
CA LYS A 215 2.53 -9.65 -17.84
C LYS A 215 2.91 -9.61 -16.35
N SER A 216 2.03 -10.02 -15.45
CA SER A 216 2.32 -10.05 -14.02
C SER A 216 2.93 -11.39 -13.59
N THR A 217 3.57 -11.37 -12.42
CA THR A 217 3.99 -12.56 -11.69
C THR A 217 3.27 -12.62 -10.34
N LEU A 218 2.90 -13.80 -9.89
CA LEU A 218 2.31 -14.02 -8.57
C LEU A 218 3.21 -14.95 -7.75
N GLN A 219 3.61 -14.48 -6.57
CA GLN A 219 4.43 -15.24 -5.64
C GLN A 219 3.76 -15.32 -4.27
N VAL A 220 3.62 -16.54 -3.75
CA VAL A 220 3.19 -16.81 -2.37
C VAL A 220 4.43 -16.93 -1.50
N LEU A 221 4.53 -16.09 -0.47
CA LEU A 221 5.66 -16.05 0.45
C LEU A 221 5.40 -16.99 1.64
N PRO A 222 6.26 -18.01 1.86
CA PRO A 222 6.00 -19.03 2.86
C PRO A 222 6.00 -18.43 4.27
N LYS A 223 5.06 -18.92 5.12
CA LYS A 223 4.89 -18.58 6.53
C LYS A 223 4.50 -17.12 6.84
N LEU A 224 4.47 -16.21 5.88
CA LEU A 224 4.15 -14.80 6.10
C LEU A 224 2.65 -14.54 6.19
N TYR A 225 2.30 -13.54 6.98
CA TYR A 225 0.96 -12.97 7.16
C TYR A 225 0.76 -11.72 6.28
N HIS A 226 -0.38 -11.04 6.45
CA HIS A 226 -0.78 -9.84 5.70
C HIS A 226 0.22 -8.69 5.89
N GLY A 227 0.82 -8.21 4.80
CA GLY A 227 1.77 -7.09 4.79
C GLY A 227 3.09 -7.34 5.49
N GLU A 228 3.34 -8.56 5.95
CA GLU A 228 4.52 -8.88 6.75
C GLU A 228 5.81 -8.75 5.94
N PHE A 229 5.76 -8.93 4.63
CA PHE A 229 6.93 -8.87 3.78
C PHE A 229 7.56 -7.46 3.76
N SER A 230 6.79 -6.44 3.42
CA SER A 230 7.31 -5.06 3.40
C SER A 230 7.59 -4.51 4.80
N ILE A 231 6.76 -4.84 5.81
CA ILE A 231 6.86 -4.24 7.14
C ILE A 231 7.96 -4.88 7.99
N ASN A 232 8.02 -6.24 8.03
CA ASN A 232 8.92 -6.94 8.91
C ASN A 232 10.23 -7.34 8.25
N HIS A 233 10.21 -7.52 6.91
CA HIS A 233 11.34 -8.01 6.12
C HIS A 233 11.79 -6.96 5.09
N GLY A 234 11.91 -5.68 5.52
CA GLY A 234 12.22 -4.56 4.63
C GLY A 234 13.50 -4.72 3.80
N ASN A 235 14.55 -5.34 4.37
CA ASN A 235 15.78 -5.62 3.63
C ASN A 235 15.58 -6.66 2.52
N ASP A 236 14.81 -7.73 2.79
CA ASP A 236 14.49 -8.75 1.78
C ASP A 236 13.59 -8.16 0.70
N TYR A 237 12.64 -7.29 1.09
CA TYR A 237 11.79 -6.55 0.16
C TYR A 237 12.63 -5.62 -0.73
N ALA A 238 13.58 -4.88 -0.17
CA ALA A 238 14.50 -4.02 -0.91
C ALA A 238 15.38 -4.84 -1.87
N GLN A 239 15.88 -6.00 -1.42
CA GLN A 239 16.65 -6.91 -2.29
C GLN A 239 15.78 -7.40 -3.46
N LYS A 240 14.50 -7.71 -3.20
CA LYS A 240 13.56 -8.13 -4.26
C LYS A 240 13.31 -7.01 -5.27
N ILE A 241 13.20 -5.76 -4.83
CA ILE A 241 13.11 -4.59 -5.72
C ILE A 241 14.36 -4.52 -6.63
N ARG A 242 15.57 -4.65 -6.05
CA ARG A 242 16.81 -4.66 -6.87
C ARG A 242 16.82 -5.79 -7.90
N GLU A 243 16.34 -6.99 -7.53
CA GLU A 243 16.25 -8.13 -8.45
C GLU A 243 15.27 -7.86 -9.61
N ILE A 244 14.11 -7.24 -9.31
CA ILE A 244 13.10 -6.87 -10.31
C ILE A 244 13.69 -5.89 -11.33
N ILE A 245 14.38 -4.86 -10.83
CA ILE A 245 14.95 -3.80 -11.68
C ILE A 245 16.16 -4.33 -12.47
N LYS A 246 17.04 -5.15 -11.86
CA LYS A 246 18.24 -5.68 -12.51
C LYS A 246 17.98 -6.77 -13.53
N LYS A 247 16.84 -7.45 -13.47
CA LYS A 247 16.45 -8.47 -14.45
C LYS A 247 16.03 -7.85 -15.80
N GLN A 248 16.81 -6.87 -16.32
CA GLN A 248 16.85 -6.60 -17.74
C GLN A 248 17.82 -7.61 -18.39
N PRO A 249 17.43 -8.31 -19.46
CA PRO A 249 17.37 -7.73 -20.79
C PRO A 249 16.09 -8.10 -21.56
N TRP A 250 15.77 -7.25 -22.48
CA TRP A 250 14.97 -7.61 -23.67
C TRP A 250 15.83 -7.52 -24.88
#